data_5a0d5f96c6b53306daf7fc23c21d0a60
#
_entry.id   5a0d5f96c6b53306daf7fc23c21d0a60
#
_cell.length_a   1.000
_cell.length_b   1.000
_cell.length_c   1.000
_cell.angle_alpha   90.00
_cell.angle_beta   90.00
_cell.angle_gamma   90.00
#
_symmetry.space_group_name_H-M   'P 1'
#
loop_
_entity.id
_entity.type
_entity.pdbx_description
1 polymer ?
#
loop_
_entity_poly.entity_id
_entity_poly.type
_entity_poly.pdbx_seq_one_letter_code
_entity_poly.pdbx_strand_id
1 'polypeptide(L)'
;MKLPAWCFALAALAAAAPASATGGLECKTAGSRPLRIVVGFGHVPGAPLFLTRLEDSGRNIAVTAPQWWFDRWGIRLLLVDKDGLREELLLKAVDKNGHWDGSVWRNGRKRWVRCYEN
;
A
#
# COMPACT_ATOMS: atom_id res chain seq x y z
N MET A 1 -11.53 -9.14 -50.71
CA MET A 1 -11.52 -9.64 -50.05
C MET A 1 -11.60 -9.40 -48.77
N LYS A 2 -11.77 -9.58 -47.97
CA LYS A 2 -12.13 -9.32 -46.90
C LYS A 2 -11.35 -9.59 -45.86
N LEU A 3 -10.65 -9.31 -45.30
CA LEU A 3 -9.89 -9.65 -44.37
C LEU A 3 -9.55 -8.83 -43.37
N PRO A 4 -9.59 -7.88 -43.30
CA PRO A 4 -9.00 -7.02 -42.37
C PRO A 4 -9.60 -6.95 -41.00
N ALA A 5 -10.66 -7.53 -40.72
CA ALA A 5 -11.28 -7.43 -39.42
C ALA A 5 -10.41 -7.94 -38.29
N TRP A 6 -9.47 -8.78 -38.60
CA TRP A 6 -8.65 -9.32 -37.59
C TRP A 6 -7.69 -8.33 -36.98
N CYS A 7 -7.24 -7.41 -37.73
CA CYS A 7 -6.29 -6.42 -37.26
C CYS A 7 -6.86 -5.53 -36.18
N PHE A 8 -8.15 -5.29 -36.22
CA PHE A 8 -8.79 -4.46 -35.24
C PHE A 8 -8.85 -5.15 -33.88
N ALA A 9 -9.07 -6.46 -33.87
CA ALA A 9 -9.14 -7.19 -32.66
C ALA A 9 -7.79 -7.17 -31.92
N LEU A 10 -6.71 -7.30 -32.67
CA LEU A 10 -5.40 -7.27 -32.08
C LEU A 10 -5.06 -5.93 -31.47
N ALA A 11 -5.44 -4.87 -32.12
CA ALA A 11 -5.19 -3.56 -31.60
C ALA A 11 -5.94 -3.30 -30.30
N ALA A 12 -7.14 -3.79 -30.18
CA ALA A 12 -7.90 -3.62 -28.96
C ALA A 12 -7.26 -4.36 -27.78
N LEU A 13 -6.72 -5.53 -28.01
CA LEU A 13 -6.05 -6.26 -26.94
C LEU A 13 -4.80 -5.57 -26.49
N ALA A 14 -4.02 -5.02 -27.41
CA ALA A 14 -2.82 -4.30 -27.06
C ALA A 14 -3.13 -3.07 -26.23
N ALA A 15 -4.21 -2.39 -26.51
CA ALA A 15 -4.58 -1.19 -25.79
C ALA A 15 -5.03 -1.45 -24.36
N ALA A 16 -5.47 -2.67 -24.06
CA ALA A 16 -5.96 -2.98 -22.74
C ALA A 16 -4.86 -3.40 -21.76
N ALA A 17 -3.66 -3.62 -22.23
CA ALA A 17 -2.63 -4.22 -21.43
C ALA A 17 -2.02 -3.36 -20.32
N PRO A 18 -1.85 -2.08 -20.45
CA PRO A 18 -1.03 -1.34 -19.49
C PRO A 18 -1.68 -0.99 -18.17
N ALA A 19 -2.90 -1.28 -17.99
CA ALA A 19 -3.62 -0.73 -16.87
C ALA A 19 -3.26 -1.34 -15.51
N SER A 20 -2.47 -2.38 -15.45
CA SER A 20 -2.29 -3.14 -14.24
C SER A 20 -0.96 -2.95 -13.55
N ALA A 21 -0.26 -1.88 -13.83
CA ALA A 21 1.11 -1.74 -13.39
C ALA A 21 1.28 -1.09 -12.02
N THR A 22 0.23 -0.97 -11.24
CA THR A 22 0.33 -0.40 -9.90
C THR A 22 0.13 -1.49 -8.87
N GLY A 23 0.79 -1.36 -7.74
CA GLY A 23 0.68 -2.28 -6.65
C GLY A 23 0.20 -1.60 -5.38
N GLY A 24 -0.13 -2.38 -4.41
CA GLY A 24 -0.56 -1.87 -3.14
C GLY A 24 -0.37 -2.87 -2.02
N LEU A 25 -0.56 -2.40 -0.81
CA LEU A 25 -0.39 -3.18 0.39
C LEU A 25 -1.46 -2.81 1.38
N GLU A 26 -2.02 -3.78 2.04
CA GLU A 26 -2.96 -3.54 3.11
C GLU A 26 -2.48 -4.22 4.38
N CYS A 27 -2.40 -3.46 5.47
CA CYS A 27 -1.99 -3.94 6.78
C CYS A 27 -3.11 -3.75 7.78
N LYS A 28 -3.27 -4.71 8.68
CA LYS A 28 -4.36 -4.67 9.62
C LYS A 28 -3.97 -5.30 10.95
N THR A 29 -4.41 -4.70 12.03
CA THR A 29 -4.26 -5.26 13.37
C THR A 29 -5.51 -6.05 13.73
N ALA A 30 -5.38 -6.94 14.71
CA ALA A 30 -6.50 -7.74 15.18
C ALA A 30 -7.35 -6.97 16.19
N GLY A 31 -8.53 -7.50 16.48
CA GLY A 31 -9.37 -6.98 17.54
C GLY A 31 -10.56 -6.16 17.07
N SER A 32 -11.30 -5.62 18.01
CA SER A 32 -12.53 -4.87 17.75
C SER A 32 -12.27 -3.44 17.34
N ARG A 33 -11.07 -2.93 17.57
CA ARG A 33 -10.67 -1.57 17.18
C ARG A 33 -9.42 -1.64 16.31
N PRO A 34 -9.54 -2.14 15.08
CA PRO A 34 -8.36 -2.37 14.26
C PRO A 34 -7.79 -1.08 13.70
N LEU A 35 -6.48 -1.08 13.53
CA LEU A 35 -5.81 -0.14 12.64
C LEU A 35 -5.78 -0.79 11.28
N ARG A 36 -6.07 -0.03 10.24
CA ARG A 36 -5.97 -0.47 8.87
C ARG A 36 -5.14 0.54 8.10
N ILE A 37 -4.08 0.06 7.47
CA ILE A 37 -3.19 0.90 6.68
C ILE A 37 -3.24 0.40 5.24
N VAL A 38 -3.49 1.31 4.31
CA VAL A 38 -3.49 0.97 2.88
C VAL A 38 -2.54 1.92 2.19
N VAL A 39 -1.61 1.37 1.42
CA VAL A 39 -0.71 2.17 0.60
C VAL A 39 -0.75 1.67 -0.83
N GLY A 40 -0.62 2.57 -1.77
CA GLY A 40 -0.52 2.25 -3.17
C GLY A 40 0.75 2.83 -3.74
N PHE A 41 1.45 2.04 -4.55
CA PHE A 41 2.66 2.50 -5.19
C PHE A 41 2.52 2.45 -6.70
N GLY A 42 3.16 3.41 -7.34
CA GLY A 42 3.35 3.35 -8.77
C GLY A 42 4.49 2.39 -9.09
N HIS A 43 4.68 2.14 -10.38
CA HIS A 43 5.73 1.24 -10.84
C HIS A 43 7.04 1.98 -11.14
N VAL A 44 7.13 3.24 -10.79
CA VAL A 44 8.35 4.02 -11.00
C VAL A 44 9.14 4.02 -9.70
N PRO A 45 10.33 3.44 -9.67
CA PRO A 45 11.13 3.39 -8.45
C PRO A 45 11.44 4.79 -7.93
N GLY A 46 11.34 4.96 -6.61
CA GLY A 46 11.64 6.22 -5.98
C GLY A 46 10.51 7.24 -6.01
N ALA A 47 9.41 6.93 -6.67
CA ALA A 47 8.26 7.83 -6.68
C ALA A 47 7.56 7.82 -5.32
N PRO A 48 6.91 8.91 -4.93
CA PRO A 48 6.11 8.92 -3.72
C PRO A 48 4.95 7.92 -3.80
N LEU A 49 4.44 7.51 -2.66
CA LEU A 49 3.24 6.69 -2.63
C LEU A 49 2.07 7.53 -3.18
N PHE A 50 1.32 6.96 -4.12
CA PHE A 50 0.18 7.68 -4.67
C PHE A 50 -1.08 7.55 -3.82
N LEU A 51 -1.12 6.60 -2.91
CA LEU A 51 -2.23 6.44 -1.99
C LEU A 51 -1.66 6.09 -0.63
N THR A 52 -2.13 6.79 0.40
CA THR A 52 -1.80 6.46 1.78
C THR A 52 -3.04 6.68 2.61
N ARG A 53 -3.49 5.65 3.31
CA ARG A 53 -4.68 5.73 4.14
C ARG A 53 -4.44 5.05 5.47
N LEU A 54 -4.82 5.72 6.54
CA LEU A 54 -4.82 5.18 7.88
C LEU A 54 -6.24 5.27 8.43
N GLU A 55 -6.77 4.13 8.86
CA GLU A 55 -8.05 4.08 9.54
C GLU A 55 -7.82 3.54 10.94
N ASP A 56 -8.34 4.24 11.93
CA ASP A 56 -8.26 3.83 13.32
C ASP A 56 -9.67 3.59 13.82
N SER A 57 -10.01 2.34 14.06
CA SER A 57 -11.35 1.94 14.50
C SER A 57 -12.44 2.45 13.56
N GLY A 58 -12.17 2.37 12.27
CA GLY A 58 -13.10 2.82 11.23
C GLY A 58 -13.04 4.31 10.90
N ARG A 59 -12.26 5.10 11.62
CA ARG A 59 -12.13 6.53 11.36
C ARG A 59 -10.92 6.79 10.49
N ASN A 60 -11.11 7.58 9.46
CA ASN A 60 -10.02 7.95 8.56
C ASN A 60 -9.18 9.06 9.19
N ILE A 61 -7.87 8.83 9.29
CA ILE A 61 -6.92 9.80 9.84
C ILE A 61 -6.12 10.36 8.67
N ALA A 62 -6.10 11.68 8.54
CA ALA A 62 -5.35 12.33 7.47
C ALA A 62 -3.86 12.21 7.73
N VAL A 63 -3.15 11.56 6.82
CA VAL A 63 -1.72 11.30 6.98
C VAL A 63 -0.99 11.44 5.65
N THR A 64 0.33 11.61 5.73
CA THR A 64 1.23 11.49 4.61
C THR A 64 2.35 10.53 5.01
N ALA A 65 3.07 10.02 4.02
CA ALA A 65 4.14 9.05 4.25
C ALA A 65 5.48 9.62 3.77
N PRO A 66 6.18 10.39 4.61
CA PRO A 66 7.45 10.98 4.22
C PRO A 66 8.58 9.97 4.10
N GLN A 67 8.48 8.84 4.76
CA GLN A 67 9.49 7.80 4.70
C GLN A 67 8.81 6.45 4.56
N TRP A 68 9.19 5.71 3.55
CA TRP A 68 8.70 4.36 3.37
C TRP A 68 9.76 3.52 2.68
N TRP A 69 9.72 2.21 2.96
CA TRP A 69 10.65 1.26 2.44
C TRP A 69 9.91 -0.05 2.23
N PHE A 70 10.06 -0.63 1.08
CA PHE A 70 9.41 -1.90 0.76
C PHE A 70 10.33 -2.69 -0.14
N ASP A 71 10.82 -3.82 0.35
CA ASP A 71 11.62 -4.72 -0.45
C ASP A 71 11.28 -6.16 -0.07
N ARG A 72 12.02 -7.10 -0.62
CA ARG A 72 11.74 -8.50 -0.37
C ARG A 72 11.99 -8.93 1.08
N TRP A 73 12.66 -8.10 1.88
CA TRP A 73 12.95 -8.44 3.26
C TRP A 73 11.90 -7.91 4.20
N GLY A 74 11.33 -6.80 3.90
CA GLY A 74 10.38 -6.20 4.81
C GLY A 74 9.83 -4.86 4.37
N ILE A 75 9.03 -4.30 5.27
CA ILE A 75 8.35 -3.04 5.09
C ILE A 75 8.70 -2.14 6.25
N ARG A 76 8.91 -0.88 5.96
CA ARG A 76 9.01 0.17 6.96
C ARG A 76 8.24 1.37 6.46
N LEU A 77 7.33 1.90 7.27
CA LEU A 77 6.47 2.99 6.87
C LEU A 77 6.30 3.95 8.02
N LEU A 78 6.58 5.22 7.79
CA LEU A 78 6.32 6.28 8.75
C LEU A 78 5.19 7.14 8.22
N LEU A 79 4.12 7.25 8.99
CA LEU A 79 3.01 8.14 8.69
C LEU A 79 3.03 9.31 9.66
N VAL A 80 2.89 10.50 9.12
CA VAL A 80 2.80 11.73 9.90
C VAL A 80 1.49 12.44 9.58
N ASP A 81 1.10 13.38 10.43
CA ASP A 81 -0.11 14.15 10.17
C ASP A 81 0.06 14.97 8.89
N LYS A 82 -1.02 15.54 8.40
CA LYS A 82 -0.99 16.26 7.12
C LYS A 82 -0.03 17.44 7.11
N ASP A 83 0.28 18.01 8.27
CA ASP A 83 1.18 19.16 8.38
C ASP A 83 2.62 18.73 8.68
N GLY A 84 2.86 17.45 8.88
CA GLY A 84 4.20 16.92 9.15
C GLY A 84 4.73 17.20 10.54
N LEU A 85 3.87 17.58 11.47
CA LEU A 85 4.29 18.01 12.80
C LEU A 85 4.30 16.89 13.82
N ARG A 86 3.60 15.79 13.55
CA ARG A 86 3.46 14.72 14.54
C ARG A 86 3.48 13.36 13.88
N GLU A 87 4.19 12.41 14.46
CA GLU A 87 4.18 11.05 14.01
C GLU A 87 2.84 10.40 14.36
N GLU A 88 2.17 9.87 13.39
CA GLU A 88 0.88 9.20 13.60
C GLU A 88 1.03 7.69 13.69
N LEU A 89 1.98 7.10 12.98
CA LEU A 89 2.17 5.66 12.99
C LEU A 89 3.54 5.28 12.45
N LEU A 90 4.15 4.29 13.05
CA LEU A 90 5.34 3.65 12.52
C LEU A 90 5.03 2.17 12.34
N LEU A 91 5.29 1.62 11.17
CA LEU A 91 5.08 0.22 10.86
C LEU A 91 6.40 -0.42 10.48
N LYS A 92 6.67 -1.59 11.02
CA LYS A 92 7.79 -2.43 10.62
C LYS A 92 7.30 -3.86 10.52
N ALA A 93 7.49 -4.49 9.37
CA ALA A 93 7.07 -5.87 9.16
C ALA A 93 8.07 -6.60 8.29
N VAL A 94 8.16 -7.91 8.43
CA VAL A 94 9.09 -8.74 7.68
C VAL A 94 8.35 -9.78 6.87
N ASP A 95 8.96 -10.20 5.77
CA ASP A 95 8.38 -11.16 4.85
C ASP A 95 8.26 -12.53 5.51
N LYS A 96 7.07 -13.14 5.34
CA LYS A 96 6.75 -14.47 5.86
C LYS A 96 6.21 -15.38 4.75
N ASN A 97 6.77 -15.25 3.54
CA ASN A 97 6.36 -16.10 2.41
C ASN A 97 4.91 -15.93 2.02
N GLY A 98 4.56 -14.79 1.58
CA GLY A 98 3.22 -14.50 1.07
C GLY A 98 2.48 -13.43 1.84
N HIS A 99 2.99 -13.04 2.97
CA HIS A 99 2.48 -11.91 3.74
C HIS A 99 3.61 -11.34 4.59
N TRP A 100 3.35 -10.22 5.27
CA TRP A 100 4.34 -9.61 6.14
C TRP A 100 3.75 -9.49 7.53
N ASP A 101 4.53 -9.87 8.54
CA ASP A 101 4.14 -9.77 9.95
C ASP A 101 5.08 -8.84 10.68
N GLY A 102 4.57 -8.08 11.60
CA GLY A 102 5.39 -7.16 12.37
C GLY A 102 4.61 -6.39 13.39
N SER A 103 4.99 -5.14 13.56
CA SER A 103 4.44 -4.28 14.59
C SER A 103 4.14 -2.90 14.07
N VAL A 104 3.12 -2.30 14.66
CA VAL A 104 2.84 -0.88 14.48
C VAL A 104 2.91 -0.21 15.84
N TRP A 105 3.37 1.05 15.83
CA TRP A 105 3.37 1.90 17.00
C TRP A 105 2.51 3.11 16.68
N ARG A 106 1.52 3.35 17.52
CA ARG A 106 0.65 4.51 17.40
C ARG A 106 0.23 4.94 18.79
N ASN A 107 0.32 6.22 19.05
CA ASN A 107 -0.05 6.80 20.35
C ASN A 107 0.63 6.08 21.52
N GLY A 108 1.91 5.72 21.34
CA GLY A 108 2.67 5.04 22.39
C GLY A 108 2.34 3.56 22.59
N ARG A 109 1.49 2.98 21.77
CA ARG A 109 1.12 1.57 21.88
C ARG A 109 1.69 0.78 20.72
N LYS A 110 2.25 -0.38 21.05
CA LYS A 110 2.72 -1.33 20.07
C LYS A 110 1.67 -2.39 19.85
N ARG A 111 1.36 -2.70 18.60
CA ARG A 111 0.40 -3.74 18.24
C ARG A 111 0.97 -4.61 17.14
N TRP A 112 0.63 -5.88 17.14
CA TRP A 112 0.99 -6.79 16.06
C TRP A 112 0.16 -6.48 14.81
N VAL A 113 0.78 -6.61 13.64
CA VAL A 113 0.14 -6.28 12.38
C VAL A 113 0.49 -7.34 11.33
N ARG A 114 -0.42 -7.58 10.43
CA ARG A 114 -0.18 -8.43 9.25
C ARG A 114 -0.55 -7.66 8.00
N CYS A 115 0.30 -7.77 7.00
CA CYS A 115 0.14 -7.07 5.72
C CYS A 115 0.07 -8.07 4.58
N TYR A 116 -0.78 -7.75 3.61
CA TYR A 116 -0.91 -8.50 2.37
C TYR A 116 -0.77 -7.56 1.19
N GLU A 117 -0.20 -8.08 0.11
CA GLU A 117 -0.13 -7.35 -1.13
C GLU A 117 -1.46 -7.47 -1.85
N ASN A 118 -1.92 -6.37 -2.40
CA ASN A 118 -3.19 -6.30 -3.15
C ASN A 118 -3.00 -6.72 -4.60
#